data_5bc823449c87c89e1a1357f759fa1bb1
#
_entry.id   5bc823449c87c89e1a1357f759fa1bb1
#
_cell.length_a   1.000
_cell.length_b   1.000
_cell.length_c   1.000
_cell.angle_alpha   90.00
_cell.angle_beta   90.00
_cell.angle_gamma   90.00
#
_symmetry.space_group_name_H-M   'P 1'
#
loop_
_entity.id
_entity.type
_entity.pdbx_description
1 polymer ?
#
loop_
_entity_poly.entity_id
_entity_poly.type
_entity_poly.pdbx_seq_one_letter_code
_entity_poly.pdbx_strand_id
1 'polypeptide(L)'
;MQIQINTDRNIEIDETMEAPLRDTVEDALSRFSDHITRVEIHLSDESGDKNGQHDKRCMMEARLEGRQPIAITHQAATMDQAVNGAAEKLASATESILGRLHAQRQRLQQADALPDEATSPDEP
;
A
#
# COMPACT_ATOMS: atom_id res chain seq x y z
N MET A 1 0.16 -8.78 -9.92
CA MET A 1 0.90 -7.85 -9.05
C MET A 1 2.35 -8.27 -8.99
N GLN A 2 3.23 -7.37 -9.31
CA GLN A 2 4.66 -7.65 -9.31
C GLN A 2 5.27 -7.03 -8.06
N ILE A 3 6.10 -7.75 -7.34
CA ILE A 3 6.70 -7.24 -6.11
C ILE A 3 8.21 -7.20 -6.27
N GLN A 4 8.79 -6.04 -6.01
CA GLN A 4 10.24 -5.85 -6.08
C GLN A 4 10.73 -5.38 -4.72
N ILE A 5 11.77 -6.03 -4.21
CA ILE A 5 12.34 -5.69 -2.91
C ILE A 5 13.73 -5.12 -3.13
N ASN A 6 13.96 -3.92 -2.57
CA ASN A 6 15.24 -3.23 -2.63
C ASN A 6 15.75 -3.00 -1.22
N THR A 7 17.04 -3.13 -1.03
CA THR A 7 17.64 -2.92 0.29
C THR A 7 18.78 -1.93 0.17
N ASP A 8 19.09 -1.23 1.26
CA ASP A 8 20.25 -0.35 1.27
C ASP A 8 21.48 -1.15 1.74
N ARG A 9 22.60 -0.45 1.89
CA ARG A 9 23.86 -1.11 2.21
C ARG A 9 23.90 -1.74 3.59
N ASN A 10 23.07 -1.27 4.48
CA ASN A 10 23.08 -1.72 5.86
C ASN A 10 22.23 -2.95 6.10
N ILE A 11 21.56 -3.44 5.07
CA ILE A 11 20.68 -4.58 5.21
C ILE A 11 21.10 -5.65 4.22
N GLU A 12 21.27 -6.87 4.73
CA GLU A 12 21.53 -8.00 3.86
C GLU A 12 20.34 -8.92 3.95
N ILE A 13 19.71 -9.18 2.84
CA ILE A 13 18.57 -10.08 2.76
C ILE A 13 18.85 -11.10 1.69
N ASP A 14 18.82 -12.38 2.06
CA ASP A 14 18.97 -13.45 1.09
C ASP A 14 17.58 -13.96 0.70
N GLU A 15 17.53 -14.94 -0.19
CA GLU A 15 16.27 -15.48 -0.67
C GLU A 15 15.42 -16.07 0.43
N THR A 16 16.05 -16.65 1.45
CA THR A 16 15.34 -17.23 2.58
C THR A 16 14.58 -16.19 3.36
N MET A 17 15.15 -14.99 3.48
CA MET A 17 14.50 -13.90 4.21
C MET A 17 13.51 -13.16 3.32
N GLU A 18 13.78 -13.11 2.02
CA GLU A 18 12.95 -12.38 1.10
C GLU A 18 11.59 -13.03 0.89
N ALA A 19 11.55 -14.36 0.82
CA ALA A 19 10.31 -15.06 0.53
C ALA A 19 9.20 -14.78 1.56
N PRO A 20 9.48 -14.85 2.89
CA PRO A 20 8.43 -14.51 3.86
C PRO A 20 7.95 -13.07 3.76
N LEU A 21 8.86 -12.14 3.46
CA LEU A 21 8.48 -10.74 3.30
C LEU A 21 7.56 -10.55 2.10
N ARG A 22 7.89 -11.21 1.01
CA ARG A 22 7.08 -11.16 -0.19
C ARG A 22 5.70 -11.74 0.07
N ASP A 23 5.63 -12.86 0.79
CA ASP A 23 4.36 -13.49 1.12
C ASP A 23 3.50 -12.58 1.99
N THR A 24 4.11 -11.90 2.97
CA THR A 24 3.41 -10.96 3.83
C THR A 24 2.74 -9.86 3.01
N VAL A 25 3.47 -9.31 2.06
CA VAL A 25 2.95 -8.24 1.22
C VAL A 25 1.85 -8.76 0.29
N GLU A 26 2.06 -9.92 -0.30
CA GLU A 26 1.07 -10.52 -1.18
C GLU A 26 -0.23 -10.78 -0.42
N ASP A 27 -0.14 -11.32 0.79
CA ASP A 27 -1.32 -11.60 1.58
C ASP A 27 -2.06 -10.32 1.94
N ALA A 28 -1.34 -9.30 2.35
CA ALA A 28 -1.95 -8.04 2.77
C ALA A 28 -2.67 -7.34 1.61
N LEU A 29 -2.16 -7.50 0.39
CA LEU A 29 -2.67 -6.78 -0.76
C LEU A 29 -3.46 -7.65 -1.73
N SER A 30 -3.69 -8.92 -1.38
CA SER A 30 -4.27 -9.89 -2.30
C SER A 30 -5.63 -9.46 -2.83
N ARG A 31 -6.46 -8.84 -2.00
CA ARG A 31 -7.80 -8.42 -2.42
C ARG A 31 -7.76 -7.25 -3.41
N PHE A 32 -6.59 -6.60 -3.56
CA PHE A 32 -6.44 -5.49 -4.48
C PHE A 32 -5.60 -5.87 -5.70
N SER A 33 -5.30 -7.16 -5.86
CA SER A 33 -4.36 -7.60 -6.90
C SER A 33 -4.80 -7.22 -8.32
N ASP A 34 -6.10 -7.09 -8.54
CA ASP A 34 -6.61 -6.69 -9.86
C ASP A 34 -6.34 -5.22 -10.17
N HIS A 35 -6.05 -4.43 -9.15
CA HIS A 35 -5.84 -3.00 -9.31
C HIS A 35 -4.38 -2.58 -9.17
N ILE A 36 -3.55 -3.42 -8.56
CA ILE A 36 -2.15 -3.10 -8.32
C ILE A 36 -1.30 -3.77 -9.38
N THR A 37 -0.55 -2.98 -10.13
CA THR A 37 0.32 -3.55 -11.15
C THR A 37 1.69 -3.89 -10.58
N ARG A 38 2.16 -3.12 -9.60
CA ARG A 38 3.49 -3.32 -9.06
C ARG A 38 3.60 -2.76 -7.65
N VAL A 39 4.36 -3.42 -6.80
CA VAL A 39 4.70 -2.93 -5.47
C VAL A 39 6.21 -2.91 -5.37
N GLU A 40 6.78 -1.77 -4.98
CA GLU A 40 8.21 -1.66 -4.72
C GLU A 40 8.40 -1.48 -3.23
N ILE A 41 9.27 -2.29 -2.66
CA ILE A 41 9.55 -2.29 -1.24
C ILE A 41 11.00 -1.85 -1.06
N HIS A 42 11.21 -0.83 -0.22
CA HIS A 42 12.54 -0.33 0.06
C HIS A 42 12.81 -0.49 1.54
N LEU A 43 13.81 -1.29 1.88
CA LEU A 43 14.15 -1.58 3.26
C LEU A 43 15.44 -0.87 3.63
N SER A 44 15.45 -0.25 4.79
CA SER A 44 16.66 0.42 5.28
C SER A 44 16.78 0.26 6.78
N ASP A 45 18.01 0.36 7.26
CA ASP A 45 18.31 0.30 8.67
C ASP A 45 19.00 1.63 9.01
N GLU A 46 18.32 2.43 9.80
CA GLU A 46 18.80 3.77 10.11
C GLU A 46 19.45 3.87 11.48
N SER A 47 19.77 2.73 12.10
CA SER A 47 20.35 2.74 13.41
C SER A 47 21.74 3.38 13.40
N GLY A 48 22.50 3.15 12.34
CA GLY A 48 23.86 3.65 12.30
C GLY A 48 24.62 3.21 13.54
N ASP A 49 25.25 4.18 14.24
CA ASP A 49 25.98 3.89 15.43
C ASP A 49 25.15 4.06 16.68
N LYS A 50 23.86 4.33 16.55
CA LYS A 50 23.00 4.56 17.70
C LYS A 50 22.13 3.37 17.95
N ASN A 51 21.77 3.15 19.19
CA ASN A 51 20.88 2.08 19.54
C ASN A 51 19.46 2.58 19.53
N GLY A 52 18.95 2.88 18.36
CA GLY A 52 17.58 3.32 18.22
C GLY A 52 16.61 2.17 18.37
N GLN A 53 15.38 2.46 18.75
CA GLN A 53 14.39 1.44 18.94
C GLN A 53 13.48 1.25 17.75
N HIS A 54 13.38 2.18 16.87
CA HIS A 54 12.54 2.06 15.70
C HIS A 54 13.35 2.46 14.48
N ASP A 55 14.48 1.79 14.32
CA ASP A 55 15.43 2.14 13.28
C ASP A 55 15.31 1.32 12.01
N LYS A 56 14.50 0.29 12.01
CA LYS A 56 14.23 -0.47 10.78
C LYS A 56 13.10 0.22 10.03
N ARG A 57 13.34 0.53 8.77
CA ARG A 57 12.39 1.31 7.99
C ARG A 57 11.98 0.57 6.75
N CYS A 58 10.69 0.57 6.46
CA CYS A 58 10.15 -0.01 5.24
C CYS A 58 9.31 1.03 4.53
N MET A 59 9.68 1.34 3.29
CA MET A 59 8.86 2.19 2.45
C MET A 59 8.29 1.31 1.36
N MET A 60 6.98 1.40 1.13
CA MET A 60 6.32 0.65 0.07
C MET A 60 5.60 1.59 -0.86
N GLU A 61 5.74 1.35 -2.15
CA GLU A 61 5.04 2.11 -3.15
C GLU A 61 4.24 1.15 -4.00
N ALA A 62 2.93 1.37 -4.07
CA ALA A 62 2.06 0.55 -4.92
C ALA A 62 1.64 1.38 -6.12
N ARG A 63 1.80 0.80 -7.31
CA ARG A 63 1.35 1.42 -8.54
C ARG A 63 0.00 0.86 -8.91
N LEU A 64 -0.99 1.73 -8.98
CA LEU A 64 -2.34 1.34 -9.33
C LEU A 64 -2.59 1.65 -10.79
N GLU A 65 -3.37 0.78 -11.42
CA GLU A 65 -3.68 0.95 -12.82
C GLU A 65 -4.44 2.26 -13.05
N GLY A 66 -3.92 3.12 -13.89
CA GLY A 66 -4.58 4.38 -14.22
C GLY A 66 -4.58 5.42 -13.12
N ARG A 67 -3.74 5.24 -12.10
CA ARG A 67 -3.71 6.16 -10.96
C ARG A 67 -2.29 6.49 -10.55
N GLN A 68 -2.16 7.49 -9.71
CA GLN A 68 -0.86 7.83 -9.15
C GLN A 68 -0.44 6.81 -8.12
N PRO A 69 0.85 6.54 -7.97
CA PRO A 69 1.32 5.58 -6.98
C PRO A 69 0.99 6.03 -5.56
N ILE A 70 0.80 5.05 -4.69
CA ILE A 70 0.59 5.29 -3.27
C ILE A 70 1.86 4.87 -2.56
N ALA A 71 2.46 5.78 -1.80
CA ALA A 71 3.68 5.48 -1.04
C ALA A 71 3.42 5.64 0.44
N ILE A 72 3.91 4.70 1.23
CA ILE A 72 3.80 4.77 2.68
C ILE A 72 5.14 4.35 3.28
N THR A 73 5.35 4.72 4.54
CA THR A 73 6.56 4.37 5.27
C THR A 73 6.18 3.94 6.68
N HIS A 74 6.88 2.95 7.19
CA HIS A 74 6.70 2.50 8.56
C HIS A 74 8.05 2.14 9.15
N GLN A 75 8.29 2.56 10.38
CA GLN A 75 9.51 2.24 11.11
C GLN A 75 9.17 1.38 12.30
N ALA A 76 10.04 0.47 12.64
CA ALA A 76 9.80 -0.45 13.74
C ALA A 76 11.14 -0.98 14.28
N ALA A 77 11.06 -1.73 15.38
CA ALA A 77 12.26 -2.28 16.01
C ALA A 77 12.86 -3.43 15.20
N THR A 78 12.04 -4.18 14.48
CA THR A 78 12.51 -5.29 13.66
C THR A 78 12.05 -5.10 12.23
N MET A 79 12.74 -5.76 11.30
CA MET A 79 12.37 -5.67 9.90
C MET A 79 11.00 -6.29 9.63
N ASP A 80 10.69 -7.41 10.29
CA ASP A 80 9.37 -8.04 10.16
C ASP A 80 8.27 -7.09 10.57
N GLN A 81 8.45 -6.38 11.67
CA GLN A 81 7.46 -5.41 12.14
C GLN A 81 7.36 -4.24 11.19
N ALA A 82 8.49 -3.79 10.64
CA ALA A 82 8.48 -2.69 9.69
C ALA A 82 7.71 -3.06 8.43
N VAL A 83 7.92 -4.26 7.91
CA VAL A 83 7.23 -4.74 6.71
C VAL A 83 5.74 -4.97 6.99
N ASN A 84 5.42 -5.61 8.11
CA ASN A 84 4.02 -5.86 8.47
C ASN A 84 3.24 -4.55 8.62
N GLY A 85 3.83 -3.58 9.32
CA GLY A 85 3.19 -2.30 9.53
C GLY A 85 3.02 -1.53 8.23
N ALA A 86 4.03 -1.58 7.37
CA ALA A 86 3.97 -0.92 6.08
C ALA A 86 2.89 -1.55 5.20
N ALA A 87 2.82 -2.89 5.19
CA ALA A 87 1.83 -3.61 4.39
C ALA A 87 0.42 -3.27 4.83
N GLU A 88 0.18 -3.18 6.15
CA GLU A 88 -1.14 -2.82 6.66
C GLU A 88 -1.51 -1.39 6.28
N LYS A 89 -0.56 -0.46 6.40
CA LYS A 89 -0.80 0.92 6.02
C LYS A 89 -1.10 1.04 4.53
N LEU A 90 -0.37 0.30 3.72
CA LEU A 90 -0.57 0.34 2.29
C LEU A 90 -1.93 -0.25 1.92
N ALA A 91 -2.32 -1.35 2.56
CA ALA A 91 -3.62 -1.95 2.32
C ALA A 91 -4.74 -0.99 2.68
N SER A 92 -4.63 -0.31 3.83
CA SER A 92 -5.64 0.67 4.24
C SER A 92 -5.71 1.86 3.28
N ALA A 93 -4.56 2.37 2.85
CA ALA A 93 -4.53 3.48 1.92
C ALA A 93 -5.13 3.08 0.57
N THR A 94 -4.81 1.88 0.11
CA THR A 94 -5.34 1.37 -1.15
C THR A 94 -6.84 1.20 -1.07
N GLU A 95 -7.32 0.63 0.03
CA GLU A 95 -8.75 0.44 0.23
C GLU A 95 -9.50 1.77 0.22
N SER A 96 -8.95 2.78 0.88
CA SER A 96 -9.56 4.11 0.92
C SER A 96 -9.65 4.73 -0.46
N ILE A 97 -8.59 4.64 -1.24
CA ILE A 97 -8.55 5.22 -2.57
C ILE A 97 -9.51 4.50 -3.52
N LEU A 98 -9.50 3.17 -3.51
CA LEU A 98 -10.40 2.41 -4.36
C LEU A 98 -11.84 2.57 -3.94
N GLY A 99 -12.09 2.69 -2.65
CA GLY A 99 -13.43 2.94 -2.13
C GLY A 99 -13.99 4.28 -2.60
N ARG A 100 -13.16 5.32 -2.56
CA ARG A 100 -13.58 6.64 -3.05
C ARG A 100 -13.87 6.62 -4.54
N LEU A 101 -13.06 5.89 -5.30
CA LEU A 101 -13.27 5.76 -6.73
C LEU A 101 -14.56 5.06 -7.03
N HIS A 102 -14.83 3.98 -6.32
CA HIS A 102 -16.04 3.21 -6.51
C HIS A 102 -17.28 4.06 -6.20
N ALA A 103 -17.24 4.80 -5.10
CA ALA A 103 -18.34 5.68 -4.72
C ALA A 103 -18.55 6.78 -5.75
N GLN A 104 -17.48 7.32 -6.29
CA GLN A 104 -17.57 8.36 -7.31
C GLN A 104 -18.20 7.80 -8.59
N ARG A 105 -17.81 6.61 -9.01
CA ARG A 105 -18.38 5.98 -10.19
C ARG A 105 -19.86 5.71 -10.00
N GLN A 106 -20.25 5.27 -8.82
CA GLN A 106 -21.64 5.02 -8.53
C GLN A 106 -22.47 6.30 -8.61
N ARG A 107 -21.94 7.39 -8.10
CA ARG A 107 -22.64 8.68 -8.17
C ARG A 107 -22.81 9.13 -9.61
N LEU A 108 -21.81 8.95 -10.44
CA LEU A 108 -21.88 9.33 -11.83
C LEU A 108 -22.87 8.46 -12.59
N GLN A 109 -22.92 7.18 -12.29
CA GLN A 109 -23.86 6.27 -12.94
C GLN A 109 -25.29 6.62 -12.54
N GLN A 110 -25.52 6.96 -11.29
CA GLN A 110 -26.83 7.36 -10.83
C GLN A 110 -27.27 8.66 -11.49
N ALA A 111 -26.37 9.60 -11.64
CA ALA A 111 -26.69 10.84 -12.29
C ALA A 111 -27.09 10.63 -13.74
N ASP A 112 -26.43 9.71 -14.42
CA ASP A 112 -26.77 9.42 -15.81
C ASP A 112 -28.08 8.65 -15.90
N ALA A 113 -28.35 7.76 -14.97
CA ALA A 113 -29.52 6.93 -15.01
C ALA A 113 -30.78 7.63 -14.56
N LEU A 114 -30.67 8.64 -13.71
CA LEU A 114 -31.82 9.29 -13.15
C LEU A 114 -31.79 10.78 -13.36
N PRO A 115 -31.97 11.18 -14.54
CA PRO A 115 -31.84 12.59 -14.84
C PRO A 115 -32.79 13.47 -14.08
N ASP A 116 -33.96 13.04 -13.83
CA ASP A 116 -34.86 13.89 -13.21
C ASP A 116 -34.83 13.82 -11.84
N GLU A 117 -34.57 12.87 -11.26
CA GLU A 117 -34.70 12.75 -9.99
C GLU A 117 -33.79 13.33 -9.29
N ALA A 118 -33.05 13.62 -9.88
CA ALA A 118 -32.14 14.25 -9.24
C ALA A 118 -32.60 15.09 -8.26
N THR A 119 -33.43 15.22 -8.22
CA THR A 119 -33.84 15.97 -7.27
C THR A 119 -33.56 15.66 -6.02
N SER A 120 -33.31 15.36 -5.86
CA SER A 120 -33.13 15.28 -5.01
C SER A 120 -32.72 15.59 -4.16
N PRO A 121 -32.75 15.52 -3.86
CA PRO A 121 -32.54 15.79 -3.07
C PRO A 121 -32.02 15.96 -2.18
N ASP A 122 -31.83 15.87 -2.36
CA ASP A 122 -31.40 15.88 -1.70
C ASP A 122 -30.88 16.48 -1.12
N GLU A 123 -31.09 16.79 -1.24
CA GLU A 123 -30.81 17.27 -0.85
C GLU A 123 -30.81 17.73 -0.04
N PRO A 124 -30.79 17.88 0.47
CA PRO A 124 -30.62 18.32 1.22
C PRO A 124 -30.40 18.66 1.54
#